data_2c1473eaf0fc22162bebafe811437f61
#
_entry.id   2c1473eaf0fc22162bebafe811437f61
#
_cell.length_a   1.000
_cell.length_b   1.000
_cell.length_c   1.000
_cell.angle_alpha   90.00
_cell.angle_beta   90.00
_cell.angle_gamma   90.00
#
_symmetry.space_group_name_H-M   'P 1'
#
loop_
_entity.id
_entity.type
_entity.pdbx_description
1 polymer ?
#
loop_
_entity_poly.entity_id
_entity_poly.type
_entity_poly.pdbx_seq_one_letter_code
_entity_poly.pdbx_strand_id
1 'polypeptide(L)'
;LLVGEDEPRLKKKLAPLLARIAPGLPIIHGAEPEMSALDDLVLISALKRPISEWQWMVKSVFDRGLSFLLLLLLAPVLLLIGMAVRLDSKGPALFRQRRHGFNHEIITVLKFRTMSVMEDGATVTQAGKRDTRITRLGAILRRTSLDELPQLLNVLRGDMSLVGPRPHALAHNAHYSELIERYANRHRVKPGITGLAQVRGFRGETETPEKMKARIRCDLEYIDSWSLWLDIKILVQTVFVVFFQKAAY
;
A
#
# COMPACT_ATOMS: atom_id res chain seq x y z
N LEU A 1 40.04 -14.70 5.77
CA LEU A 1 39.74 -15.18 7.13
C LEU A 1 40.01 -14.09 8.17
N LEU A 2 39.17 -13.05 8.27
CA LEU A 2 39.12 -12.06 9.39
C LEU A 2 37.92 -11.12 9.15
N VAL A 3 36.68 -11.64 9.00
CA VAL A 3 35.52 -10.83 8.64
C VAL A 3 34.38 -10.93 9.70
N GLY A 4 34.62 -11.56 10.85
CA GLY A 4 33.49 -11.92 11.74
C GLY A 4 33.25 -11.06 12.97
N GLU A 5 34.21 -10.30 13.50
CA GLU A 5 34.07 -9.67 14.81
C GLU A 5 33.94 -8.14 14.86
N ASP A 6 34.25 -7.43 13.78
CA ASP A 6 34.27 -5.95 13.78
C ASP A 6 32.99 -5.29 13.18
N GLU A 7 32.06 -6.06 12.64
CA GLU A 7 30.86 -5.54 11.95
C GLU A 7 29.96 -4.63 12.85
N PRO A 8 29.66 -4.98 14.10
CA PRO A 8 28.84 -4.11 14.96
C PRO A 8 29.54 -2.80 15.34
N ARG A 9 30.88 -2.82 15.49
CA ARG A 9 31.67 -1.62 15.80
C ARG A 9 31.79 -0.68 14.60
N LEU A 10 31.90 -1.24 13.39
CA LEU A 10 31.97 -0.48 12.15
C LEU A 10 30.61 0.20 11.87
N LYS A 11 29.50 -0.51 12.04
CA LYS A 11 28.15 0.05 11.95
C LYS A 11 27.93 1.24 12.89
N LYS A 12 28.40 1.15 14.12
CA LYS A 12 28.27 2.22 15.11
C LYS A 12 29.13 3.45 14.81
N LYS A 13 30.26 3.28 14.13
CA LYS A 13 31.13 4.40 13.69
C LYS A 13 30.66 5.04 12.37
N LEU A 14 30.05 4.29 11.47
CA LEU A 14 29.62 4.77 10.16
C LEU A 14 28.25 5.49 10.20
N ALA A 15 27.37 5.14 11.11
CA ALA A 15 26.07 5.78 11.26
C ALA A 15 26.13 7.33 11.37
N PRO A 16 26.98 7.93 12.21
CA PRO A 16 27.09 9.39 12.31
C PRO A 16 27.79 10.03 11.08
N LEU A 17 28.63 9.29 10.37
CA LEU A 17 29.27 9.75 9.13
C LEU A 17 28.28 9.78 7.96
N LEU A 18 27.44 8.75 7.82
CA LEU A 18 26.38 8.69 6.82
C LEU A 18 25.34 9.80 7.03
N ALA A 19 24.99 10.09 8.28
CA ALA A 19 24.10 11.21 8.62
C ALA A 19 24.67 12.60 8.26
N ARG A 20 26.01 12.74 8.19
CA ARG A 20 26.67 13.98 7.77
C ARG A 20 26.81 14.12 6.26
N ILE A 21 27.01 13.00 5.55
CA ILE A 21 27.24 12.99 4.08
C ILE A 21 25.95 13.08 3.31
N ALA A 22 24.84 12.59 3.87
CA ALA A 22 23.53 12.59 3.22
C ALA A 22 22.43 13.02 4.21
N PRO A 23 22.33 14.31 4.54
CA PRO A 23 21.40 14.82 5.57
C PRO A 23 19.92 14.70 5.22
N GLY A 24 19.56 14.09 4.11
CA GLY A 24 18.17 13.84 3.68
C GLY A 24 17.82 12.37 3.48
N LEU A 25 18.76 11.44 3.71
CA LEU A 25 18.44 10.02 3.64
C LEU A 25 17.85 9.54 4.98
N PRO A 26 16.62 9.00 5.00
CA PRO A 26 16.10 8.40 6.21
C PRO A 26 17.01 7.24 6.63
N ILE A 27 17.56 7.31 7.84
CA ILE A 27 18.31 6.20 8.45
C ILE A 27 17.28 5.11 8.73
N ILE A 28 17.17 4.14 7.81
CA ILE A 28 16.25 3.02 7.95
C ILE A 28 16.93 2.01 8.88
N HIS A 29 16.55 2.02 10.15
CA HIS A 29 16.96 1.02 11.13
C HIS A 29 16.48 -0.36 10.67
N GLY A 30 17.42 -1.27 10.44
CA GLY A 30 17.15 -2.69 10.17
C GLY A 30 17.33 -3.17 8.73
N ALA A 31 17.84 -2.37 7.82
CA ALA A 31 18.37 -2.89 6.54
C ALA A 31 19.85 -3.26 6.77
N GLU A 32 20.23 -4.52 6.52
CA GLU A 32 21.65 -4.88 6.50
C GLU A 32 22.29 -4.25 5.27
N PRO A 33 23.39 -3.48 5.41
CA PRO A 33 24.08 -2.91 4.26
C PRO A 33 24.80 -4.03 3.49
N GLU A 34 24.53 -4.16 2.20
CA GLU A 34 25.38 -4.94 1.31
C GLU A 34 26.65 -4.12 1.00
N MET A 35 27.83 -4.65 1.36
CA MET A 35 29.11 -4.06 0.99
C MET A 35 29.61 -4.71 -0.30
N SER A 36 29.77 -3.92 -1.36
CA SER A 36 30.50 -4.32 -2.54
C SER A 36 31.79 -3.49 -2.66
N ALA A 37 32.89 -4.16 -2.87
CA ALA A 37 34.17 -3.51 -3.10
C ALA A 37 34.45 -3.45 -4.60
N LEU A 38 34.63 -2.24 -5.12
CA LEU A 38 35.15 -1.96 -6.45
C LEU A 38 36.39 -1.08 -6.27
N ASP A 39 37.59 -1.65 -6.52
CA ASP A 39 38.88 -0.96 -6.47
C ASP A 39 38.93 0.18 -5.42
N ASP A 40 39.30 -0.10 -4.19
CA ASP A 40 39.47 0.85 -3.07
C ASP A 40 38.24 1.73 -2.70
N LEU A 41 37.12 1.66 -3.42
CA LEU A 41 35.86 2.32 -3.08
C LEU A 41 34.89 1.34 -2.43
N VAL A 42 34.69 1.49 -1.12
CA VAL A 42 33.65 0.75 -0.39
C VAL A 42 32.30 1.40 -0.67
N LEU A 43 31.53 0.81 -1.59
CA LEU A 43 30.15 1.20 -1.83
C LEU A 43 29.25 0.53 -0.78
N ILE A 44 28.74 1.32 0.14
CA ILE A 44 27.76 0.85 1.12
C ILE A 44 26.37 1.02 0.51
N SER A 45 25.79 -0.07 0.03
CA SER A 45 24.40 -0.10 -0.38
C SER A 45 23.52 -0.07 0.88
N ALA A 46 23.11 1.13 1.32
CA ALA A 46 22.33 1.34 2.54
C ALA A 46 20.91 0.74 2.48
N LEU A 47 20.47 0.24 1.32
CA LEU A 47 19.11 -0.22 1.09
C LEU A 47 19.10 -1.46 0.19
N LYS A 48 19.06 -2.64 0.78
CA LYS A 48 18.67 -3.84 0.03
C LYS A 48 17.26 -3.65 -0.49
N ARG A 49 17.07 -3.69 -1.83
CA ARG A 49 15.72 -3.69 -2.40
C ARG A 49 14.99 -4.93 -1.89
N PRO A 50 13.82 -4.80 -1.26
CA PRO A 50 13.10 -5.95 -0.67
C PRO A 50 12.71 -6.98 -1.73
N ILE A 51 12.58 -6.57 -2.97
CA ILE A 51 12.20 -7.36 -4.14
C ILE A 51 13.30 -7.16 -5.18
N SER A 52 13.93 -8.25 -5.67
CA SER A 52 14.95 -8.16 -6.72
C SER A 52 14.36 -7.61 -8.02
N GLU A 53 15.20 -7.13 -8.93
CA GLU A 53 14.74 -6.54 -10.20
C GLU A 53 13.95 -7.54 -11.04
N TRP A 54 14.39 -8.79 -11.09
CA TRP A 54 13.68 -9.86 -11.77
C TRP A 54 12.32 -10.14 -11.13
N GLN A 55 12.27 -10.28 -9.83
CA GLN A 55 11.04 -10.49 -9.07
C GLN A 55 10.06 -9.32 -9.27
N TRP A 56 10.58 -8.09 -9.32
CA TRP A 56 9.79 -6.89 -9.58
C TRP A 56 9.18 -6.88 -10.99
N MET A 57 9.95 -7.35 -11.98
CA MET A 57 9.47 -7.51 -13.35
C MET A 57 8.37 -8.56 -13.43
N VAL A 58 8.60 -9.76 -12.85
CA VAL A 58 7.59 -10.85 -12.79
C VAL A 58 6.31 -10.37 -12.13
N LYS A 59 6.43 -9.69 -10.97
CA LYS A 59 5.28 -9.11 -10.26
C LYS A 59 4.54 -8.09 -11.14
N SER A 60 5.27 -7.19 -11.79
CA SER A 60 4.67 -6.14 -12.62
C SER A 60 3.91 -6.69 -13.82
N VAL A 61 4.44 -7.74 -14.46
CA VAL A 61 3.78 -8.43 -15.58
C VAL A 61 2.52 -9.15 -15.09
N PHE A 62 2.62 -9.89 -13.99
CA PHE A 62 1.49 -10.58 -13.37
C PHE A 62 0.38 -9.61 -12.97
N ASP A 63 0.71 -8.54 -12.24
CA ASP A 63 -0.25 -7.53 -11.77
C ASP A 63 -0.99 -6.88 -12.94
N ARG A 64 -0.26 -6.43 -13.97
CA ARG A 64 -0.88 -5.78 -15.14
C ARG A 64 -1.68 -6.75 -15.99
N GLY A 65 -1.18 -7.94 -16.24
CA GLY A 65 -1.87 -8.97 -17.02
C GLY A 65 -3.18 -9.38 -16.37
N LEU A 66 -3.14 -9.70 -15.07
CA LEU A 66 -4.35 -10.06 -14.33
C LEU A 66 -5.32 -8.88 -14.21
N SER A 67 -4.83 -7.65 -13.98
CA SER A 67 -5.69 -6.46 -13.93
C SER A 67 -6.37 -6.19 -15.27
N PHE A 68 -5.66 -6.35 -16.39
CA PHE A 68 -6.24 -6.22 -17.71
C PHE A 68 -7.37 -7.23 -17.95
N LEU A 69 -7.13 -8.50 -17.62
CA LEU A 69 -8.12 -9.56 -17.74
C LEU A 69 -9.35 -9.28 -16.87
N LEU A 70 -9.14 -8.87 -15.61
CA LEU A 70 -10.22 -8.51 -14.68
C LEU A 70 -10.99 -7.29 -15.16
N LEU A 71 -10.34 -6.26 -15.70
CA LEU A 71 -11.01 -5.09 -16.27
C LEU A 71 -11.88 -5.48 -17.46
N LEU A 72 -11.40 -6.34 -18.35
CA LEU A 72 -12.17 -6.82 -19.49
C LEU A 72 -13.40 -7.62 -19.04
N LEU A 73 -13.22 -8.55 -18.13
CA LEU A 73 -14.29 -9.39 -17.58
C LEU A 73 -15.34 -8.58 -16.82
N LEU A 74 -14.90 -7.61 -16.00
CA LEU A 74 -15.77 -6.82 -15.14
C LEU A 74 -16.25 -5.52 -15.81
N ALA A 75 -15.87 -5.24 -17.07
CA ALA A 75 -16.26 -4.01 -17.77
C ALA A 75 -17.77 -3.73 -17.74
N PRO A 76 -18.68 -4.69 -18.04
CA PRO A 76 -20.11 -4.44 -17.96
C PRO A 76 -20.58 -4.10 -16.55
N VAL A 77 -20.02 -4.77 -15.52
CA VAL A 77 -20.35 -4.51 -14.12
C VAL A 77 -19.86 -3.11 -13.71
N LEU A 78 -18.65 -2.72 -14.10
CA LEU A 78 -18.08 -1.40 -13.82
C LEU A 78 -18.94 -0.29 -14.45
N LEU A 79 -19.42 -0.48 -15.68
CA LEU A 79 -20.29 0.47 -16.36
C LEU A 79 -21.65 0.59 -15.64
N LEU A 80 -22.25 -0.53 -15.25
CA LEU A 80 -23.52 -0.53 -14.51
C LEU A 80 -23.39 0.17 -13.15
N ILE A 81 -22.32 -0.12 -12.39
CA ILE A 81 -22.05 0.57 -11.13
C ILE A 81 -21.84 2.06 -11.37
N GLY A 82 -21.06 2.44 -12.40
CA GLY A 82 -20.82 3.84 -12.74
C GLY A 82 -22.10 4.61 -13.06
N MET A 83 -23.01 4.01 -13.81
CA MET A 83 -24.34 4.57 -14.08
C MET A 83 -25.17 4.70 -12.79
N ALA A 84 -25.23 3.63 -11.99
CA ALA A 84 -25.96 3.63 -10.73
C ALA A 84 -25.47 4.72 -9.77
N VAL A 85 -24.15 4.92 -9.65
CA VAL A 85 -23.56 5.98 -8.82
C VAL A 85 -23.93 7.37 -9.31
N ARG A 86 -24.04 7.58 -10.64
CA ARG A 86 -24.46 8.87 -11.21
C ARG A 86 -25.94 9.16 -10.96
N LEU A 87 -26.77 8.12 -10.91
CA LEU A 87 -28.20 8.25 -10.61
C LEU A 87 -28.45 8.44 -9.10
N ASP A 88 -27.63 7.81 -8.23
CA ASP A 88 -27.79 7.87 -6.78
C ASP A 88 -27.45 9.25 -6.21
N SER A 89 -26.49 9.97 -6.79
CA SER A 89 -26.08 11.31 -6.31
C SER A 89 -25.47 12.17 -7.41
N LYS A 90 -25.59 13.51 -7.29
CA LYS A 90 -25.05 14.48 -8.26
C LYS A 90 -23.50 14.47 -8.25
N GLY A 91 -22.88 14.43 -9.46
CA GLY A 91 -21.43 14.54 -9.64
C GLY A 91 -20.79 13.37 -10.39
N PRO A 92 -19.45 13.29 -10.48
CA PRO A 92 -18.74 12.24 -11.23
C PRO A 92 -18.90 10.89 -10.57
N ALA A 93 -18.96 9.79 -11.37
CA ALA A 93 -19.03 8.43 -10.84
C ALA A 93 -17.76 8.00 -10.11
N LEU A 94 -16.61 8.50 -10.56
CA LEU A 94 -15.31 8.19 -9.98
C LEU A 94 -14.87 9.29 -9.02
N PHE A 95 -14.43 8.87 -7.85
CA PHE A 95 -13.71 9.67 -6.87
C PHE A 95 -12.21 9.48 -7.06
N ARG A 96 -11.45 10.56 -7.01
CA ARG A 96 -9.99 10.60 -7.12
C ARG A 96 -9.42 11.08 -5.81
N GLN A 97 -8.52 10.30 -5.22
CA GLN A 97 -7.89 10.64 -3.94
C GLN A 97 -6.38 10.51 -4.03
N ARG A 98 -5.67 11.56 -3.61
CA ARG A 98 -4.21 11.55 -3.56
C ARG A 98 -3.73 10.74 -2.36
N ARG A 99 -2.75 9.87 -2.60
CA ARG A 99 -2.13 9.02 -1.58
C ARG A 99 -0.65 8.85 -1.85
N HIS A 100 0.11 8.44 -0.83
CA HIS A 100 1.49 8.04 -1.03
C HIS A 100 1.55 6.65 -1.66
N GLY A 101 2.30 6.54 -2.75
CA GLY A 101 2.64 5.32 -3.46
C GLY A 101 4.04 4.81 -3.14
N PHE A 102 4.64 4.16 -4.13
CA PHE A 102 6.04 3.72 -4.08
C PHE A 102 6.97 4.91 -3.87
N ASN A 103 7.97 4.74 -3.02
CA ASN A 103 8.99 5.76 -2.76
C ASN A 103 8.43 7.13 -2.32
N HIS A 104 7.28 7.13 -1.63
CA HIS A 104 6.54 8.34 -1.21
C HIS A 104 6.01 9.21 -2.37
N GLU A 105 6.08 8.78 -3.62
CA GLU A 105 5.49 9.49 -4.73
C GLU A 105 3.96 9.64 -4.53
N ILE A 106 3.41 10.78 -4.94
CA ILE A 106 1.97 11.01 -4.82
C ILE A 106 1.27 10.37 -6.02
N ILE A 107 0.41 9.41 -5.75
CA ILE A 107 -0.44 8.75 -6.74
C ILE A 107 -1.90 9.16 -6.56
N THR A 108 -2.67 9.12 -7.64
CA THR A 108 -4.11 9.35 -7.61
C THR A 108 -4.86 8.02 -7.65
N VAL A 109 -5.40 7.61 -6.50
CA VAL A 109 -6.19 6.38 -6.37
C VAL A 109 -7.61 6.60 -6.86
N LEU A 110 -8.10 5.71 -7.71
CA LEU A 110 -9.44 5.74 -8.29
C LEU A 110 -10.40 4.86 -7.50
N LYS A 111 -11.59 5.39 -7.17
CA LYS A 111 -12.68 4.63 -6.54
C LYS A 111 -14.02 5.06 -7.13
N PHE A 112 -15.06 4.24 -7.00
CA PHE A 112 -16.42 4.75 -7.16
C PHE A 112 -16.76 5.69 -6.02
N ARG A 113 -17.52 6.74 -6.33
CA ARG A 113 -18.04 7.65 -5.32
C ARG A 113 -19.08 6.94 -4.47
N THR A 114 -18.88 6.95 -3.16
CA THR A 114 -19.76 6.34 -2.16
C THR A 114 -20.32 7.36 -1.17
N MET A 115 -19.94 8.63 -1.32
CA MET A 115 -20.32 9.72 -0.41
C MET A 115 -20.81 10.92 -1.21
N SER A 116 -21.74 11.68 -0.63
CA SER A 116 -22.26 12.93 -1.22
C SER A 116 -21.23 14.06 -1.21
N VAL A 117 -20.32 14.07 -0.25
CA VAL A 117 -19.21 15.02 -0.14
C VAL A 117 -17.89 14.29 -0.38
N MET A 118 -17.03 14.88 -1.21
CA MET A 118 -15.71 14.32 -1.55
C MET A 118 -14.62 15.21 -0.93
N GLU A 119 -13.83 14.64 -0.02
CA GLU A 119 -12.70 15.31 0.61
C GLU A 119 -11.38 14.74 0.08
N ASP A 120 -10.54 15.60 -0.48
CA ASP A 120 -9.16 15.31 -0.90
C ASP A 120 -8.23 16.45 -0.46
N GLY A 121 -8.32 16.82 0.82
CA GLY A 121 -7.57 17.95 1.40
C GLY A 121 -6.56 17.52 2.46
N ALA A 122 -5.94 18.53 3.09
CA ALA A 122 -5.04 18.35 4.22
C ALA A 122 -5.76 17.80 5.47
N THR A 123 -7.06 18.05 5.58
CA THR A 123 -7.92 17.53 6.64
C THR A 123 -8.94 16.57 6.03
N VAL A 124 -8.69 15.27 6.14
CA VAL A 124 -9.64 14.21 5.70
C VAL A 124 -10.17 13.54 6.94
N THR A 125 -11.47 13.69 7.19
CA THR A 125 -12.13 12.97 8.27
C THR A 125 -12.37 11.53 7.85
N GLN A 126 -11.80 10.57 8.59
CA GLN A 126 -12.02 9.15 8.32
C GLN A 126 -13.53 8.83 8.47
N ALA A 127 -14.12 8.22 7.45
CA ALA A 127 -15.52 7.87 7.47
C ALA A 127 -15.79 6.73 8.47
N GLY A 128 -16.60 6.99 9.49
CA GLY A 128 -17.04 6.00 10.46
C GLY A 128 -18.19 5.12 9.96
N LYS A 129 -18.56 4.10 10.75
CA LYS A 129 -19.62 3.12 10.42
C LYS A 129 -21.01 3.74 10.16
N ARG A 130 -21.32 4.90 10.75
CA ARG A 130 -22.61 5.60 10.65
C ARG A 130 -22.45 7.00 10.07
N ASP A 131 -21.52 7.18 9.15
CA ASP A 131 -21.28 8.47 8.53
C ASP A 131 -22.44 8.85 7.61
N THR A 132 -23.12 9.94 7.93
CA THR A 132 -24.30 10.44 7.19
C THR A 132 -24.00 10.88 5.77
N ARG A 133 -22.72 11.10 5.43
CA ARG A 133 -22.28 11.44 4.09
C ARG A 133 -22.35 10.24 3.12
N ILE A 134 -22.43 9.00 3.63
CA ILE A 134 -22.45 7.78 2.82
C ILE A 134 -23.83 7.62 2.19
N THR A 135 -23.89 7.47 0.86
CA THR A 135 -25.14 7.22 0.15
C THR A 135 -25.62 5.78 0.35
N ARG A 136 -26.90 5.49 0.07
CA ARG A 136 -27.46 4.12 0.21
C ARG A 136 -26.73 3.12 -0.66
N LEU A 137 -26.49 3.47 -1.93
CA LEU A 137 -25.70 2.66 -2.84
C LEU A 137 -24.24 2.58 -2.39
N GLY A 138 -23.67 3.70 -1.92
CA GLY A 138 -22.32 3.78 -1.38
C GLY A 138 -22.09 2.81 -0.22
N ALA A 139 -23.05 2.64 0.66
CA ALA A 139 -22.97 1.67 1.76
C ALA A 139 -22.86 0.21 1.24
N ILE A 140 -23.61 -0.14 0.20
CA ILE A 140 -23.53 -1.46 -0.45
C ILE A 140 -22.16 -1.66 -1.10
N LEU A 141 -21.70 -0.68 -1.90
CA LEU A 141 -20.43 -0.74 -2.59
C LEU A 141 -19.25 -0.90 -1.61
N ARG A 142 -19.24 -0.14 -0.51
CA ARG A 142 -18.22 -0.24 0.54
C ARG A 142 -18.23 -1.59 1.24
N ARG A 143 -19.41 -2.11 1.60
CA ARG A 143 -19.55 -3.42 2.24
C ARG A 143 -19.02 -4.55 1.34
N THR A 144 -19.26 -4.47 0.04
CA THR A 144 -18.83 -5.47 -0.95
C THR A 144 -17.46 -5.16 -1.56
N SER A 145 -16.85 -4.01 -1.23
CA SER A 145 -15.60 -3.52 -1.81
C SER A 145 -15.61 -3.27 -3.32
N LEU A 146 -16.79 -3.23 -3.91
CA LEU A 146 -16.96 -2.92 -5.32
C LEU A 146 -16.56 -1.47 -5.64
N ASP A 147 -16.58 -0.59 -4.64
CA ASP A 147 -16.09 0.79 -4.78
C ASP A 147 -14.60 0.87 -5.12
N GLU A 148 -13.81 -0.15 -4.81
CA GLU A 148 -12.38 -0.19 -5.06
C GLU A 148 -11.98 -0.79 -6.41
N LEU A 149 -12.92 -1.38 -7.17
CA LEU A 149 -12.65 -1.99 -8.49
C LEU A 149 -11.98 -1.03 -9.50
N PRO A 150 -12.28 0.29 -9.55
CA PRO A 150 -11.58 1.20 -10.45
C PRO A 150 -10.07 1.29 -10.20
N GLN A 151 -9.55 0.85 -9.04
CA GLN A 151 -8.11 0.79 -8.76
C GLN A 151 -7.38 -0.20 -9.68
N LEU A 152 -8.07 -1.15 -10.31
CA LEU A 152 -7.48 -2.00 -11.36
C LEU A 152 -6.87 -1.16 -12.49
N LEU A 153 -7.42 0.03 -12.78
CA LEU A 153 -6.83 0.98 -13.73
C LEU A 153 -5.50 1.56 -13.19
N ASN A 154 -5.39 1.79 -11.88
CA ASN A 154 -4.13 2.22 -11.29
C ASN A 154 -3.07 1.12 -11.37
N VAL A 155 -3.46 -0.15 -11.19
CA VAL A 155 -2.52 -1.27 -11.33
C VAL A 155 -2.06 -1.38 -12.79
N LEU A 156 -2.97 -1.29 -13.75
CA LEU A 156 -2.64 -1.35 -15.18
C LEU A 156 -1.67 -0.21 -15.59
N ARG A 157 -1.87 1.00 -15.07
CA ARG A 157 -0.96 2.14 -15.26
C ARG A 157 0.39 1.94 -14.58
N GLY A 158 0.46 1.08 -13.56
CA GLY A 158 1.67 0.82 -12.80
C GLY A 158 1.84 1.67 -11.55
N ASP A 159 0.84 2.49 -11.17
CA ASP A 159 0.84 3.29 -9.94
C ASP A 159 0.67 2.41 -8.69
N MET A 160 -0.04 1.29 -8.84
CA MET A 160 -0.39 0.34 -7.79
C MET A 160 -0.05 -1.10 -8.20
N SER A 161 -0.18 -2.00 -7.24
CA SER A 161 -0.11 -3.46 -7.39
C SER A 161 -1.47 -4.07 -7.01
N LEU A 162 -1.75 -5.29 -7.45
CA LEU A 162 -2.90 -6.04 -6.94
C LEU A 162 -2.75 -6.33 -5.46
N VAL A 163 -1.55 -6.78 -5.05
CA VAL A 163 -1.22 -7.13 -3.66
C VAL A 163 -0.08 -6.26 -3.15
N GLY A 164 -0.27 -5.66 -1.99
CA GLY A 164 0.72 -4.79 -1.35
C GLY A 164 0.18 -4.08 -0.11
N PRO A 165 0.99 -3.26 0.56
CA PRO A 165 0.54 -2.42 1.66
C PRO A 165 -0.59 -1.48 1.23
N ARG A 166 -1.65 -1.37 2.05
CA ARG A 166 -2.77 -0.48 1.70
C ARG A 166 -2.35 1.00 1.75
N PRO A 167 -2.59 1.81 0.70
CA PRO A 167 -2.19 3.21 0.70
C PRO A 167 -3.04 4.02 1.68
N HIS A 168 -2.40 4.79 2.57
CA HIS A 168 -3.06 5.69 3.52
C HIS A 168 -3.26 7.08 2.92
N ALA A 169 -4.27 7.83 3.43
CA ALA A 169 -4.46 9.22 3.06
C ALA A 169 -3.26 10.08 3.53
N LEU A 170 -2.94 11.15 2.80
CA LEU A 170 -1.78 12.01 3.08
C LEU A 170 -1.76 12.51 4.53
N ALA A 171 -2.91 12.97 5.03
CA ALA A 171 -3.05 13.47 6.40
C ALA A 171 -2.69 12.43 7.47
N HIS A 172 -2.95 11.16 7.21
CA HIS A 172 -2.63 10.08 8.17
C HIS A 172 -1.17 9.65 8.13
N ASN A 173 -0.49 9.79 6.99
CA ASN A 173 0.90 9.40 6.87
C ASN A 173 1.83 10.24 7.75
N ALA A 174 1.65 11.56 7.80
CA ALA A 174 2.46 12.44 8.66
C ALA A 174 2.34 12.03 10.13
N HIS A 175 1.11 11.84 10.62
CA HIS A 175 0.85 11.46 12.01
C HIS A 175 1.47 10.10 12.39
N TYR A 176 1.30 9.07 11.53
CA TYR A 176 1.80 7.73 11.87
C TYR A 176 3.30 7.55 11.63
N SER A 177 3.92 8.35 10.75
CA SER A 177 5.37 8.31 10.55
C SER A 177 6.14 8.79 11.78
N GLU A 178 5.55 9.67 12.59
CA GLU A 178 6.12 10.12 13.87
C GLU A 178 5.95 9.10 15.01
N LEU A 179 4.83 8.35 14.97
CA LEU A 179 4.44 7.44 16.07
C LEU A 179 4.96 6.02 15.91
N ILE A 180 5.26 5.58 14.70
CA ILE A 180 5.59 4.18 14.41
C ILE A 180 6.93 4.10 13.72
N GLU A 181 7.90 3.55 14.46
CA GLU A 181 9.20 3.20 13.91
C GLU A 181 9.05 2.29 12.68
N ARG A 182 9.88 2.53 11.65
CA ARG A 182 9.85 1.79 10.38
C ARG A 182 8.57 1.97 9.54
N TYR A 183 7.67 2.91 9.88
CA TYR A 183 6.46 3.18 9.09
C TYR A 183 6.80 3.47 7.62
N ALA A 184 7.86 4.24 7.37
CA ALA A 184 8.31 4.62 6.03
C ALA A 184 8.68 3.40 5.15
N ASN A 185 9.12 2.28 5.75
CA ASN A 185 9.55 1.09 5.02
C ASN A 185 8.44 0.45 4.19
N ARG A 186 7.17 0.70 4.50
CA ARG A 186 6.03 0.22 3.73
C ARG A 186 5.94 0.82 2.32
N HIS A 187 6.59 1.97 2.09
CA HIS A 187 6.63 2.63 0.78
C HIS A 187 7.75 2.10 -0.13
N ARG A 188 8.51 1.10 0.30
CA ARG A 188 9.56 0.42 -0.50
C ARG A 188 9.00 -0.50 -1.58
N VAL A 189 7.69 -0.73 -1.58
CA VAL A 189 6.94 -1.46 -2.62
C VAL A 189 5.73 -0.67 -3.05
N LYS A 190 5.15 -1.00 -4.21
CA LYS A 190 3.89 -0.38 -4.67
C LYS A 190 2.75 -0.71 -3.72
N PRO A 191 1.87 0.26 -3.43
CA PRO A 191 0.68 -0.01 -2.64
C PRO A 191 -0.26 -0.97 -3.36
N GLY A 192 -0.95 -1.84 -2.60
CA GLY A 192 -1.88 -2.83 -3.11
C GLY A 192 -3.35 -2.44 -3.01
N ILE A 193 -4.19 -3.01 -3.89
CA ILE A 193 -5.65 -3.02 -3.72
C ILE A 193 -5.99 -3.88 -2.50
N THR A 194 -5.39 -5.07 -2.41
CA THR A 194 -5.43 -5.94 -1.23
C THR A 194 -4.03 -6.17 -0.66
N GLY A 195 -3.94 -6.83 0.50
CA GLY A 195 -2.67 -7.11 1.14
C GLY A 195 -2.80 -8.01 2.36
N LEU A 196 -1.65 -8.46 2.89
CA LEU A 196 -1.58 -9.39 4.00
C LEU A 196 -2.33 -8.89 5.25
N ALA A 197 -2.19 -7.60 5.56
CA ALA A 197 -2.92 -6.98 6.67
C ALA A 197 -4.44 -7.07 6.48
N GLN A 198 -4.94 -6.86 5.26
CA GLN A 198 -6.37 -6.88 4.96
C GLN A 198 -6.96 -8.27 5.12
N VAL A 199 -6.30 -9.31 4.62
CA VAL A 199 -6.79 -10.70 4.73
C VAL A 199 -6.67 -11.26 6.15
N ARG A 200 -5.80 -10.67 7.00
CA ARG A 200 -5.70 -10.97 8.42
C ARG A 200 -6.68 -10.18 9.30
N GLY A 201 -7.63 -9.44 8.70
CA GLY A 201 -8.69 -8.73 9.44
C GLY A 201 -8.34 -7.28 9.85
N PHE A 202 -7.17 -6.74 9.49
CA PHE A 202 -6.80 -5.34 9.76
C PHE A 202 -7.28 -4.39 8.65
N ARG A 203 -8.47 -4.64 8.08
CA ARG A 203 -9.01 -3.86 6.97
C ARG A 203 -9.74 -2.58 7.40
N GLY A 204 -10.44 -2.62 8.52
CA GLY A 204 -11.33 -1.56 9.01
C GLY A 204 -10.61 -0.30 9.53
N GLU A 205 -11.37 0.49 10.30
CA GLU A 205 -10.86 1.67 10.99
C GLU A 205 -9.71 1.30 11.93
N THR A 206 -8.70 2.16 11.97
CA THR A 206 -7.58 2.07 12.90
C THR A 206 -7.83 3.01 14.07
N GLU A 207 -8.80 2.62 14.91
CA GLU A 207 -9.23 3.41 16.07
C GLU A 207 -8.13 3.56 17.13
N THR A 208 -7.22 2.59 17.19
CA THR A 208 -6.14 2.57 18.19
C THR A 208 -4.75 2.46 17.55
N PRO A 209 -3.72 3.06 18.18
CA PRO A 209 -2.33 2.93 17.74
C PRO A 209 -1.87 1.47 17.62
N GLU A 210 -2.36 0.59 18.48
CA GLU A 210 -2.02 -0.84 18.50
C GLU A 210 -2.51 -1.55 17.24
N LYS A 211 -3.77 -1.27 16.81
CA LYS A 211 -4.30 -1.81 15.55
C LYS A 211 -3.48 -1.32 14.34
N MET A 212 -3.05 -0.06 14.36
CA MET A 212 -2.19 0.48 13.31
C MET A 212 -0.82 -0.20 13.32
N LYS A 213 -0.18 -0.37 14.49
CA LYS A 213 1.10 -1.09 14.63
C LYS A 213 0.99 -2.53 14.11
N ALA A 214 -0.09 -3.24 14.43
CA ALA A 214 -0.33 -4.60 13.93
C ALA A 214 -0.48 -4.64 12.40
N ARG A 215 -1.20 -3.66 11.81
CA ARG A 215 -1.32 -3.51 10.35
C ARG A 215 0.05 -3.30 9.71
N ILE A 216 0.86 -2.35 10.23
CA ILE A 216 2.20 -2.06 9.71
C ILE A 216 3.11 -3.29 9.81
N ARG A 217 3.03 -4.05 10.92
CA ARG A 217 3.78 -5.30 11.06
C ARG A 217 3.43 -6.31 9.95
N CYS A 218 2.15 -6.48 9.62
CA CYS A 218 1.75 -7.33 8.51
C CYS A 218 2.22 -6.79 7.15
N ASP A 219 2.20 -5.46 6.95
CA ASP A 219 2.72 -4.84 5.73
C ASP A 219 4.22 -5.10 5.57
N LEU A 220 5.01 -4.98 6.65
CA LEU A 220 6.45 -5.26 6.63
C LEU A 220 6.74 -6.75 6.45
N GLU A 221 6.00 -7.63 7.14
CA GLU A 221 6.09 -9.08 6.94
C GLU A 221 5.87 -9.48 5.48
N TYR A 222 4.87 -8.89 4.82
CA TYR A 222 4.63 -9.10 3.40
C TYR A 222 5.82 -8.67 2.54
N ILE A 223 6.40 -7.50 2.82
CA ILE A 223 7.54 -6.97 2.08
C ILE A 223 8.78 -7.86 2.23
N ASP A 224 9.05 -8.30 3.46
CA ASP A 224 10.24 -9.09 3.78
C ASP A 224 10.14 -10.54 3.28
N SER A 225 8.91 -11.09 3.17
CA SER A 225 8.65 -12.47 2.75
C SER A 225 8.04 -12.60 1.34
N TRP A 226 8.10 -11.54 0.54
CA TRP A 226 7.41 -11.50 -0.74
C TRP A 226 7.78 -12.68 -1.65
N SER A 227 6.76 -13.27 -2.24
CA SER A 227 6.83 -14.23 -3.34
C SER A 227 5.57 -14.13 -4.19
N LEU A 228 5.66 -14.52 -5.46
CA LEU A 228 4.47 -14.58 -6.34
C LEU A 228 3.39 -15.53 -5.78
N TRP A 229 3.81 -16.62 -5.13
CA TRP A 229 2.90 -17.55 -4.47
C TRP A 229 2.16 -16.90 -3.30
N LEU A 230 2.83 -16.04 -2.54
CA LEU A 230 2.19 -15.27 -1.47
C LEU A 230 1.14 -14.31 -2.04
N ASP A 231 1.41 -13.66 -3.17
CA ASP A 231 0.43 -12.80 -3.85
C ASP A 231 -0.81 -13.61 -4.27
N ILE A 232 -0.63 -14.75 -4.91
CA ILE A 232 -1.74 -15.63 -5.32
C ILE A 232 -2.55 -16.05 -4.09
N LYS A 233 -1.89 -16.48 -3.01
CA LYS A 233 -2.55 -16.85 -1.76
C LYS A 233 -3.39 -15.69 -1.18
N ILE A 234 -2.83 -14.49 -1.14
CA ILE A 234 -3.55 -13.31 -0.65
C ILE A 234 -4.73 -12.96 -1.55
N LEU A 235 -4.61 -13.05 -2.88
CA LEU A 235 -5.71 -12.83 -3.81
C LEU A 235 -6.85 -13.83 -3.58
N VAL A 236 -6.56 -15.11 -3.45
CA VAL A 236 -7.55 -16.14 -3.13
C VAL A 236 -8.22 -15.85 -1.77
N GLN A 237 -7.42 -15.57 -0.73
CA GLN A 237 -7.95 -15.21 0.59
C GLN A 237 -8.82 -13.95 0.54
N THR A 238 -8.48 -12.96 -0.30
CA THR A 238 -9.28 -11.74 -0.46
C THR A 238 -10.69 -12.05 -0.95
N VAL A 239 -10.83 -12.99 -1.91
CA VAL A 239 -12.15 -13.42 -2.38
C VAL A 239 -12.96 -13.99 -1.20
N PHE A 240 -12.38 -14.90 -0.40
CA PHE A 240 -13.06 -15.46 0.77
C PHE A 240 -13.42 -14.38 1.80
N VAL A 241 -12.49 -13.46 2.11
CA VAL A 241 -12.72 -12.38 3.09
C VAL A 241 -13.85 -11.45 2.64
N VAL A 242 -13.91 -11.11 1.35
CA VAL A 242 -14.96 -10.23 0.81
C VAL A 242 -16.35 -10.88 0.87
N PHE A 243 -16.45 -12.18 0.61
CA PHE A 243 -17.73 -12.86 0.54
C PHE A 243 -18.21 -13.43 1.89
N PHE A 244 -17.31 -13.86 2.76
CA PHE A 244 -17.66 -14.64 3.96
C PHE A 244 -17.36 -13.94 5.29
N GLN A 245 -16.46 -12.97 5.36
CA GLN A 245 -16.31 -12.17 6.58
C GLN A 245 -17.36 -11.07 6.61
N LYS A 246 -18.16 -11.03 7.69
CA LYS A 246 -19.03 -9.90 7.97
C LYS A 246 -18.20 -8.62 7.91
N ALA A 247 -18.58 -7.77 6.97
CA ALA A 247 -17.85 -6.59 6.55
C ALA A 247 -17.27 -5.80 7.74
N ALA A 248 -16.06 -5.30 7.52
CA ALA A 248 -15.35 -4.44 8.46
C ALA A 248 -15.97 -3.02 8.59
N TYR A 249 -17.24 -2.84 8.16
CA TYR A 249 -17.99 -1.59 8.23
C TYR A 249 -19.35 -1.81 8.89
#